data_8f23ec980cc9cd047ec1fb713aee20fd
#
_entry.id   8f23ec980cc9cd047ec1fb713aee20fd
#
_cell.length_a   1.000
_cell.length_b   1.000
_cell.length_c   1.000
_cell.angle_alpha   90.00
_cell.angle_beta   90.00
_cell.angle_gamma   90.00
#
_symmetry.space_group_name_H-M   'P 1'
#
loop_
_entity.id
_entity.type
_entity.pdbx_description
1 polymer ?
#
loop_
_entity_poly.entity_id
_entity_poly.type
_entity_poly.pdbx_seq_one_letter_code
_entity_poly.pdbx_strand_id
1 'polypeptide(L)'
;MSERSDWAGDSAVSGAPSRLIILGQVSGVVGVKGWVRVYSHTKPRENIVNFDTWVLRLNGIDQHVVLEGNECRGKNVLAKVQGTDDRDSALGLVGAEIAVERDSLQPCDPGEYYWADLEGLEIRTVVGQSLGHIDYLFSTGAHDVMVLTGDRERLIPFVLEEIVCKVDIDSGFLVVNWDPDF
;
A
#
# COMPACT_ATOMS: atom_id res chain seq x y z
N MET A 1 37.73 11.67 -7.19
CA MET A 1 37.59 11.82 -7.04
C MET A 1 36.80 11.70 -7.08
N SER A 2 36.70 11.65 -7.07
CA SER A 2 36.01 11.59 -7.16
C SER A 2 35.13 11.27 -7.08
N GLU A 3 35.03 10.98 -6.95
CA GLU A 3 34.38 10.72 -6.89
C GLU A 3 33.39 10.57 -6.58
N ARG A 4 33.64 10.70 -6.42
CA ARG A 4 32.79 10.74 -6.13
C ARG A 4 31.79 10.66 -6.25
N SER A 5 31.92 10.81 -6.40
CA SER A 5 31.04 10.87 -6.63
C SER A 5 30.16 10.50 -6.86
N ASP A 6 30.43 10.30 -6.80
CA ASP A 6 29.70 10.05 -7.09
C ASP A 6 28.92 9.65 -6.94
N TRP A 7 29.32 9.58 -6.50
CA TRP A 7 28.62 9.32 -6.37
C TRP A 7 27.66 9.37 -6.47
N ALA A 8 27.85 9.56 -6.62
CA ALA A 8 27.02 9.72 -6.82
C ALA A 8 26.13 9.52 -7.07
N GLY A 9 26.33 9.24 -7.00
CA GLY A 9 25.65 9.17 -7.28
C GLY A 9 24.75 8.88 -7.55
N ASP A 10 24.89 8.84 -7.53
CA ASP A 10 24.19 8.75 -7.80
C ASP A 10 23.30 8.48 -7.99
N SER A 11 23.41 8.48 -7.83
CA SER A 11 22.63 8.33 -8.00
C SER A 11 21.85 8.04 -8.34
N ALA A 12 22.08 7.97 -8.39
CA ALA A 12 21.42 7.81 -8.73
C ALA A 12 20.80 7.51 -9.04
N VAL A 13 21.01 7.39 -9.02
CA VAL A 13 20.64 7.28 -9.21
C VAL A 13 20.10 7.22 -9.54
N SER A 14 20.49 7.02 -9.61
CA SER A 14 20.04 7.06 -9.97
C SER A 14 19.25 7.06 -10.36
N GLY A 15 20.20 7.15 -10.30
CA GLY A 15 19.46 6.59 -11.30
C GLY A 15 17.99 6.70 -11.27
N ALA A 16 17.40 5.63 -11.63
CA ALA A 16 15.94 5.61 -11.55
C ALA A 16 15.54 6.06 -10.18
N PRO A 17 14.68 7.06 -10.05
CA PRO A 17 14.16 7.40 -8.75
C PRO A 17 13.59 6.13 -8.14
N SER A 18 14.00 5.83 -6.93
CA SER A 18 13.37 4.77 -6.18
C SER A 18 11.88 5.03 -6.25
N ARG A 19 11.15 4.13 -6.84
CA ARG A 19 9.71 4.26 -6.92
C ARG A 19 9.14 4.18 -5.53
N LEU A 20 8.42 5.22 -5.15
CA LEU A 20 7.67 5.18 -3.92
C LEU A 20 6.36 4.45 -4.17
N ILE A 21 6.08 3.49 -3.32
CA ILE A 21 4.84 2.73 -3.37
C ILE A 21 3.99 3.18 -2.19
N ILE A 22 2.80 3.68 -2.48
CA ILE A 22 1.88 4.14 -1.44
C ILE A 22 1.28 2.92 -0.75
N LEU A 23 1.48 2.82 0.56
CA LEU A 23 0.97 1.71 1.36
C LEU A 23 -0.19 2.11 2.24
N GLY A 24 -0.46 3.39 2.39
CA GLY A 24 -1.55 3.84 3.23
C GLY A 24 -1.55 5.34 3.41
N GLN A 25 -2.22 5.77 4.47
CA GLN A 25 -2.42 7.19 4.76
C GLN A 25 -2.57 7.38 6.26
N VAL A 26 -2.08 8.50 6.77
CA VAL A 26 -2.35 8.91 8.14
C VAL A 26 -3.77 9.45 8.20
N SER A 27 -4.67 8.76 8.91
CA SER A 27 -6.08 9.08 8.93
C SER A 27 -6.52 9.89 10.15
N GLY A 28 -5.72 9.94 11.20
CA GLY A 28 -6.07 10.69 12.40
C GLY A 28 -5.00 10.58 13.47
N VAL A 29 -5.29 11.16 14.63
CA VAL A 29 -4.40 11.11 15.80
C VAL A 29 -5.09 10.35 16.92
N VAL A 30 -4.28 9.76 17.80
CA VAL A 30 -4.77 8.99 18.94
C VAL A 30 -4.06 9.46 20.19
N GLY A 31 -4.84 9.94 21.18
CA GLY A 31 -4.30 10.41 22.44
C GLY A 31 -3.49 11.68 22.31
N VAL A 32 -2.57 11.90 23.22
CA VAL A 32 -1.80 13.17 23.35
C VAL A 32 -0.31 13.00 23.21
N LYS A 33 0.16 11.77 22.98
CA LYS A 33 1.60 11.46 22.97
C LYS A 33 2.21 11.39 21.58
N GLY A 34 1.45 11.78 20.55
CA GLY A 34 1.97 11.81 19.18
C GLY A 34 1.66 10.57 18.34
N TRP A 35 0.82 9.67 18.83
CA TRP A 35 0.42 8.51 18.07
C TRP A 35 -0.56 8.89 16.97
N VAL A 36 -0.41 8.26 15.81
CA VAL A 36 -1.31 8.47 14.67
C VAL A 36 -2.02 7.17 14.31
N ARG A 37 -3.22 7.33 13.78
CA ARG A 37 -4.00 6.22 13.22
C ARG A 37 -3.66 6.12 11.74
N VAL A 38 -3.48 4.90 11.28
CA VAL A 38 -3.06 4.61 9.91
C VAL A 38 -4.18 3.86 9.18
N TYR A 39 -4.53 4.35 8.01
CA TYR A 39 -5.35 3.61 7.05
C TYR A 39 -4.39 2.85 6.15
N SER A 40 -4.36 1.53 6.29
CA SER A 40 -3.40 0.68 5.59
C SER A 40 -4.00 0.06 4.34
N HIS A 41 -3.24 0.09 3.25
CA HIS A 41 -3.57 -0.59 1.99
C HIS A 41 -2.86 -1.94 1.86
N THR A 42 -2.18 -2.40 2.91
CA THR A 42 -1.54 -3.71 2.90
C THR A 42 -2.51 -4.79 3.36
N LYS A 43 -2.20 -6.03 3.00
CA LYS A 43 -2.99 -7.18 3.43
C LYS A 43 -2.05 -8.28 3.92
N PRO A 44 -2.09 -8.62 5.22
CA PRO A 44 -2.89 -7.97 6.27
C PRO A 44 -2.47 -6.51 6.53
N ARG A 45 -3.33 -5.76 7.19
CA ARG A 45 -3.11 -4.33 7.46
C ARG A 45 -1.83 -4.06 8.25
N GLU A 46 -1.47 -4.98 9.13
CA GLU A 46 -0.30 -4.86 9.99
C GLU A 46 1.01 -4.83 9.21
N ASN A 47 1.01 -5.25 7.97
CA ASN A 47 2.24 -5.26 7.16
C ASN A 47 2.83 -3.86 6.96
N ILE A 48 2.01 -2.81 7.04
CA ILE A 48 2.50 -1.44 6.87
C ILE A 48 3.48 -1.04 7.97
N VAL A 49 3.36 -1.62 9.17
CA VAL A 49 4.24 -1.30 10.30
C VAL A 49 5.47 -2.21 10.38
N ASN A 50 5.61 -3.15 9.46
CA ASN A 50 6.80 -3.98 9.36
C ASN A 50 7.98 -3.22 8.74
N PHE A 51 7.76 -2.03 8.23
CA PHE A 51 8.80 -1.15 7.71
C PHE A 51 9.22 -0.18 8.81
N ASP A 52 10.50 -0.13 9.11
CA ASP A 52 11.03 0.75 10.15
C ASP A 52 11.01 2.22 9.72
N THR A 53 11.00 2.47 8.43
CA THR A 53 11.00 3.83 7.90
C THR A 53 9.90 3.98 6.86
N TRP A 54 9.29 5.17 6.87
CA TRP A 54 8.28 5.55 5.89
C TRP A 54 8.70 6.83 5.18
N VAL A 55 8.14 7.07 4.01
CA VAL A 55 8.15 8.37 3.38
C VAL A 55 6.72 8.93 3.51
N LEU A 56 6.58 10.02 4.22
CA LEU A 56 5.29 10.70 4.35
C LEU A 56 5.21 11.80 3.30
N ARG A 57 4.20 11.72 2.46
CA ARG A 57 3.96 12.72 1.41
C ARG A 57 2.76 13.56 1.80
N LEU A 58 3.00 14.84 2.02
CA LEU A 58 1.96 15.79 2.38
C LEU A 58 2.19 17.08 1.58
N ASN A 59 1.15 17.53 0.87
CA ASN A 59 1.21 18.75 0.05
C ASN A 59 2.35 18.72 -0.98
N GLY A 60 2.65 17.55 -1.52
CA GLY A 60 3.71 17.38 -2.50
C GLY A 60 5.12 17.32 -1.93
N ILE A 61 5.25 17.34 -0.62
CA ILE A 61 6.55 17.28 0.07
C ILE A 61 6.73 15.88 0.66
N ASP A 62 7.84 15.25 0.32
CA ASP A 62 8.21 13.94 0.84
C ASP A 62 9.14 14.11 2.03
N GLN A 63 8.78 13.47 3.14
CA GLN A 63 9.58 13.50 4.37
C GLN A 63 9.88 12.07 4.81
N HIS A 64 11.16 11.75 4.96
CA HIS A 64 11.57 10.46 5.49
C HIS A 64 11.42 10.46 7.01
N VAL A 65 10.72 9.46 7.53
CA VAL A 65 10.48 9.34 8.98
C VAL A 65 10.81 7.93 9.43
N VAL A 66 11.15 7.81 10.72
CA VAL A 66 11.44 6.52 11.35
C VAL A 66 10.33 6.23 12.34
N LEU A 67 9.85 4.99 12.36
CA LEU A 67 8.86 4.57 13.33
C LEU A 67 9.52 4.29 14.66
N GLU A 68 9.01 4.91 15.71
CA GLU A 68 9.46 4.69 17.08
C GLU A 68 8.66 3.58 17.75
N GLY A 69 7.41 3.39 17.33
CA GLY A 69 6.55 2.34 17.83
C GLY A 69 5.35 2.10 16.96
N ASN A 70 4.73 0.96 17.14
CA ASN A 70 3.51 0.61 16.43
C ASN A 70 2.64 -0.27 17.32
N GLU A 71 1.34 -0.27 17.02
CA GLU A 71 0.38 -1.07 17.76
C GLU A 71 -0.80 -1.39 16.85
N CYS A 72 -1.25 -2.63 16.90
CA CYS A 72 -2.43 -3.05 16.14
C CYS A 72 -3.53 -3.38 17.13
N ARG A 73 -4.67 -2.67 17.03
CA ARG A 73 -5.83 -2.87 17.90
C ARG A 73 -7.04 -3.20 17.04
N GLY A 74 -7.30 -4.50 16.89
CA GLY A 74 -8.37 -4.96 16.01
C GLY A 74 -8.12 -4.51 14.59
N LYS A 75 -9.02 -3.67 14.06
CA LYS A 75 -8.88 -3.13 12.69
C LYS A 75 -8.04 -1.87 12.62
N ASN A 76 -7.62 -1.34 13.76
CA ASN A 76 -6.86 -0.10 13.80
C ASN A 76 -5.37 -0.38 13.84
N VAL A 77 -4.64 0.31 13.00
CA VAL A 77 -3.19 0.31 13.01
C VAL A 77 -2.74 1.66 13.53
N LEU A 78 -1.93 1.65 14.57
CA LEU A 78 -1.41 2.85 15.21
C LEU A 78 0.10 2.88 15.07
N ALA A 79 0.65 4.06 14.86
CA ALA A 79 2.10 4.22 14.75
C ALA A 79 2.55 5.48 15.47
N LYS A 80 3.78 5.44 15.95
CA LYS A 80 4.42 6.62 16.51
C LYS A 80 5.66 6.92 15.68
N VAL A 81 5.67 8.11 15.13
CA VAL A 81 6.78 8.60 14.32
C VAL A 81 7.79 9.28 15.22
N GLN A 82 9.07 8.95 15.04
CA GLN A 82 10.16 9.56 15.80
C GLN A 82 10.14 11.08 15.64
N GLY A 83 10.24 11.80 16.74
CA GLY A 83 10.20 13.26 16.73
C GLY A 83 8.79 13.84 16.84
N THR A 84 7.76 13.00 16.86
CA THR A 84 6.35 13.43 17.00
C THR A 84 5.87 13.01 18.37
N ASP A 85 5.98 13.90 19.35
CA ASP A 85 5.81 13.56 20.77
C ASP A 85 4.53 14.11 21.38
N ASP A 86 3.75 14.90 20.64
CA ASP A 86 2.52 15.48 21.13
C ASP A 86 1.44 15.45 20.06
N ARG A 87 0.22 15.76 20.47
CA ARG A 87 -0.94 15.72 19.59
C ARG A 87 -0.85 16.75 18.45
N ASP A 88 -0.32 17.94 18.75
CA ASP A 88 -0.24 19.00 17.73
C ASP A 88 0.73 18.62 16.62
N SER A 89 1.87 18.02 16.97
CA SER A 89 2.82 17.51 15.98
C SER A 89 2.20 16.39 15.14
N ALA A 90 1.46 15.50 15.79
CA ALA A 90 0.78 14.40 15.11
C ALA A 90 -0.33 14.90 14.17
N LEU A 91 -1.05 15.97 14.57
CA LEU A 91 -2.07 16.57 13.71
C LEU A 91 -1.47 17.09 12.39
N GLY A 92 -0.23 17.54 12.42
CA GLY A 92 0.46 17.98 11.22
C GLY A 92 0.73 16.86 10.22
N LEU A 93 0.62 15.61 10.64
CA LEU A 93 0.83 14.45 9.76
C LEU A 93 -0.47 13.92 9.15
N VAL A 94 -1.62 14.34 9.65
CA VAL A 94 -2.93 13.84 9.18
C VAL A 94 -3.13 14.22 7.73
N GLY A 95 -3.52 13.24 6.93
CA GLY A 95 -3.69 13.42 5.49
C GLY A 95 -2.46 13.05 4.68
N ALA A 96 -1.31 12.79 5.33
CA ALA A 96 -0.11 12.38 4.63
C ALA A 96 -0.27 10.97 4.06
N GLU A 97 0.17 10.79 2.83
CA GLU A 97 0.28 9.45 2.25
C GLU A 97 1.51 8.77 2.82
N ILE A 98 1.37 7.49 3.14
CA ILE A 98 2.46 6.67 3.66
C ILE A 98 3.01 5.85 2.50
N ALA A 99 4.29 6.05 2.20
CA ALA A 99 4.96 5.35 1.12
C ALA A 99 6.23 4.69 1.62
N VAL A 100 6.69 3.70 0.88
CA VAL A 100 8.02 3.11 1.08
C VAL A 100 8.68 2.99 -0.28
N GLU A 101 9.98 2.90 -0.28
CA GLU A 101 10.70 2.63 -1.51
C GLU A 101 10.41 1.21 -1.96
N ARG A 102 10.21 1.02 -3.26
CA ARG A 102 9.88 -0.30 -3.81
C ARG A 102 10.89 -1.35 -3.40
N ASP A 103 12.16 -0.98 -3.32
CA ASP A 103 13.23 -1.91 -2.94
C ASP A 103 13.12 -2.38 -1.49
N SER A 104 12.35 -1.65 -0.66
CA SER A 104 12.09 -2.03 0.72
C SER A 104 10.97 -3.04 0.86
N LEU A 105 10.20 -3.29 -0.19
CA LEU A 105 9.10 -4.24 -0.15
C LEU A 105 9.66 -5.65 -0.01
N GLN A 106 9.19 -6.36 1.00
CA GLN A 106 9.56 -7.75 1.21
C GLN A 106 8.58 -8.64 0.48
N PRO A 107 9.01 -9.84 0.07
CA PRO A 107 8.08 -10.81 -0.47
C PRO A 107 6.97 -11.08 0.54
N CYS A 108 5.74 -11.10 0.06
CA CYS A 108 4.60 -11.43 0.91
C CYS A 108 4.53 -12.93 1.12
N ASP A 109 4.04 -13.34 2.29
CA ASP A 109 3.67 -14.72 2.54
C ASP A 109 2.45 -15.09 1.69
N PRO A 110 2.21 -16.39 1.46
CA PRO A 110 1.01 -16.82 0.74
C PRO A 110 -0.25 -16.22 1.35
N GLY A 111 -1.07 -15.60 0.52
CA GLY A 111 -2.29 -14.93 0.95
C GLY A 111 -2.12 -13.48 1.35
N GLU A 112 -0.90 -12.98 1.37
CA GLU A 112 -0.60 -11.58 1.66
C GLU A 112 -0.19 -10.85 0.39
N TYR A 113 -0.78 -9.69 0.13
CA TYR A 113 -0.53 -8.92 -1.08
C TYR A 113 -0.50 -7.43 -0.78
N TYR A 114 0.35 -6.70 -1.50
CA TYR A 114 0.30 -5.23 -1.51
C TYR A 114 -0.64 -4.79 -2.62
N TRP A 115 -1.47 -3.78 -2.36
CA TRP A 115 -2.38 -3.25 -3.37
C TRP A 115 -1.63 -2.79 -4.62
N ALA A 116 -0.44 -2.21 -4.43
CA ALA A 116 0.38 -1.76 -5.55
C ALA A 116 0.76 -2.89 -6.51
N ASP A 117 0.91 -4.11 -5.99
CA ASP A 117 1.22 -5.28 -6.82
C ASP A 117 -0.02 -5.84 -7.51
N LEU A 118 -1.19 -5.56 -6.97
CA LEU A 118 -2.46 -6.00 -7.55
C LEU A 118 -2.95 -5.03 -8.63
N GLU A 119 -2.67 -3.75 -8.48
CA GLU A 119 -3.08 -2.75 -9.45
C GLU A 119 -2.45 -3.04 -10.82
N GLY A 120 -3.26 -2.95 -11.86
CA GLY A 120 -2.84 -3.23 -13.23
C GLY A 120 -2.94 -4.68 -13.66
N LEU A 121 -3.20 -5.61 -12.74
CA LEU A 121 -3.38 -7.02 -13.11
C LEU A 121 -4.66 -7.20 -13.92
N GLU A 122 -4.57 -8.09 -14.91
CA GLU A 122 -5.75 -8.49 -15.66
C GLU A 122 -6.60 -9.44 -14.83
N ILE A 123 -7.89 -9.20 -14.80
CA ILE A 123 -8.83 -10.09 -14.11
C ILE A 123 -9.48 -11.02 -15.11
N ARG A 124 -9.39 -12.31 -14.83
CA ARG A 124 -9.98 -13.36 -15.66
C ARG A 124 -10.93 -14.21 -14.83
N THR A 125 -12.00 -14.67 -15.47
CA THR A 125 -12.87 -15.64 -14.83
C THR A 125 -12.25 -17.04 -14.87
N VAL A 126 -12.84 -17.97 -14.13
CA VAL A 126 -12.39 -19.37 -14.10
C VAL A 126 -12.48 -20.05 -15.48
N VAL A 127 -13.29 -19.51 -16.39
CA VAL A 127 -13.40 -20.01 -17.77
C VAL A 127 -12.48 -19.26 -18.75
N GLY A 128 -11.68 -18.32 -18.24
CA GLY A 128 -10.68 -17.62 -19.04
C GLY A 128 -11.15 -16.32 -19.68
N GLN A 129 -12.36 -15.86 -19.37
CA GLN A 129 -12.87 -14.60 -19.91
C GLN A 129 -12.23 -13.41 -19.16
N SER A 130 -11.73 -12.44 -19.92
CA SER A 130 -11.18 -11.22 -19.33
C SER A 130 -12.29 -10.28 -18.90
N LEU A 131 -12.16 -9.72 -17.67
CA LEU A 131 -13.08 -8.73 -17.12
C LEU A 131 -12.50 -7.33 -17.13
N GLY A 132 -11.24 -7.17 -17.52
CA GLY A 132 -10.53 -5.91 -17.52
C GLY A 132 -9.31 -5.97 -16.59
N HIS A 133 -8.87 -4.80 -16.14
CA HIS A 133 -7.68 -4.68 -15.28
C HIS A 133 -8.05 -3.95 -14.01
N ILE A 134 -7.32 -4.23 -12.93
CA ILE A 134 -7.52 -3.53 -11.67
C ILE A 134 -7.01 -2.10 -11.82
N ASP A 135 -7.90 -1.13 -11.65
CA ASP A 135 -7.55 0.29 -11.66
C ASP A 135 -7.04 0.71 -10.28
N TYR A 136 -7.81 0.41 -9.25
CA TYR A 136 -7.42 0.67 -7.87
C TYR A 136 -8.22 -0.25 -6.94
N LEU A 137 -7.85 -0.21 -5.65
CA LEU A 137 -8.57 -0.93 -4.61
C LEU A 137 -9.00 0.04 -3.52
N PHE A 138 -10.05 -0.32 -2.80
CA PHE A 138 -10.44 0.40 -1.58
C PHE A 138 -10.98 -0.60 -0.56
N SER A 139 -11.00 -0.19 0.70
CA SER A 139 -11.49 -1.05 1.78
C SER A 139 -12.86 -0.57 2.25
N THR A 140 -13.78 -1.52 2.39
CA THR A 140 -15.10 -1.23 2.95
C THR A 140 -15.16 -1.45 4.47
N GLY A 141 -14.04 -1.90 5.06
CA GLY A 141 -14.01 -2.32 6.45
C GLY A 141 -14.27 -3.81 6.64
N ALA A 142 -15.03 -4.43 5.76
CA ALA A 142 -15.25 -5.88 5.75
C ALA A 142 -14.30 -6.56 4.78
N HIS A 143 -14.19 -6.04 3.57
CA HIS A 143 -13.34 -6.57 2.52
C HIS A 143 -12.68 -5.45 1.75
N ASP A 144 -11.56 -5.76 1.13
CA ASP A 144 -11.01 -4.90 0.09
C ASP A 144 -11.80 -5.16 -1.20
N VAL A 145 -11.98 -4.14 -2.00
CA VAL A 145 -12.73 -4.21 -3.25
C VAL A 145 -11.83 -3.76 -4.39
N MET A 146 -11.76 -4.59 -5.42
CA MET A 146 -11.03 -4.26 -6.65
C MET A 146 -11.95 -3.50 -7.58
N VAL A 147 -11.52 -2.34 -8.06
CA VAL A 147 -12.23 -1.58 -9.08
C VAL A 147 -11.55 -1.85 -10.41
N LEU A 148 -12.30 -2.40 -11.34
CA LEU A 148 -11.78 -2.80 -12.65
C LEU A 148 -12.19 -1.81 -13.72
N THR A 149 -11.26 -1.56 -14.65
CA THR A 149 -11.54 -0.86 -15.89
C THR A 149 -11.51 -1.86 -17.05
N GLY A 150 -12.35 -1.65 -18.03
CA GLY A 150 -12.45 -2.54 -19.19
C GLY A 150 -13.61 -2.08 -20.07
N ASP A 151 -14.42 -3.03 -20.53
CA ASP A 151 -15.64 -2.71 -21.26
C ASP A 151 -16.64 -1.94 -20.40
N ARG A 152 -16.59 -2.16 -19.09
CA ARG A 152 -17.36 -1.41 -18.10
C ARG A 152 -16.64 -1.47 -16.74
N GLU A 153 -16.97 -0.55 -15.85
CA GLU A 153 -16.48 -0.59 -14.49
C GLU A 153 -17.12 -1.72 -13.72
N ARG A 154 -16.30 -2.48 -12.99
CA ARG A 154 -16.78 -3.54 -12.11
C ARG A 154 -16.15 -3.40 -10.73
N LEU A 155 -16.91 -3.76 -9.71
CA LEU A 155 -16.48 -3.79 -8.33
C LEU A 155 -16.51 -5.25 -7.87
N ILE A 156 -15.33 -5.83 -7.63
CA ILE A 156 -15.21 -7.24 -7.25
C ILE A 156 -14.51 -7.33 -5.90
N PRO A 157 -15.15 -7.93 -4.89
CA PRO A 157 -14.49 -8.10 -3.59
C PRO A 157 -13.26 -8.98 -3.68
N PHE A 158 -12.20 -8.58 -2.98
CA PHE A 158 -10.97 -9.35 -2.90
C PHE A 158 -11.08 -10.31 -1.70
N VAL A 159 -11.70 -11.47 -1.93
CA VAL A 159 -11.87 -12.50 -0.92
C VAL A 159 -11.20 -13.78 -1.45
N LEU A 160 -10.09 -14.12 -0.81
CA LEU A 160 -9.32 -15.30 -1.19
C LEU A 160 -10.12 -16.58 -0.95
N GLU A 161 -9.95 -17.54 -1.85
CA GLU A 161 -10.57 -18.86 -1.80
C GLU A 161 -12.09 -18.89 -2.02
N GLU A 162 -12.74 -17.74 -1.99
CA GLU A 162 -14.16 -17.64 -2.33
C GLU A 162 -14.35 -17.02 -3.72
N ILE A 163 -13.83 -15.81 -3.89
CA ILE A 163 -13.97 -15.04 -5.14
C ILE A 163 -12.64 -15.07 -5.90
N VAL A 164 -11.52 -14.81 -5.21
CA VAL A 164 -10.20 -14.84 -5.84
C VAL A 164 -9.65 -16.25 -5.77
N CYS A 165 -9.56 -16.90 -6.92
CA CYS A 165 -9.12 -18.29 -7.02
C CYS A 165 -7.60 -18.42 -7.16
N LYS A 166 -6.98 -17.46 -7.86
CA LYS A 166 -5.55 -17.48 -8.11
C LYS A 166 -5.04 -16.07 -8.31
N VAL A 167 -3.88 -15.78 -7.75
CA VAL A 167 -3.16 -14.52 -8.00
C VAL A 167 -1.81 -14.87 -8.60
N ASP A 168 -1.55 -14.38 -9.80
CA ASP A 168 -0.30 -14.62 -10.51
C ASP A 168 0.30 -13.27 -10.91
N ILE A 169 1.02 -12.68 -9.97
CA ILE A 169 1.62 -11.35 -10.15
C ILE A 169 2.68 -11.38 -11.25
N ASP A 170 3.47 -12.47 -11.30
CA ASP A 170 4.55 -12.59 -12.28
C ASP A 170 4.02 -12.66 -13.70
N SER A 171 2.89 -13.33 -13.90
CA SER A 171 2.24 -13.44 -15.22
C SER A 171 1.31 -12.29 -15.52
N GLY A 172 0.98 -11.47 -14.51
CA GLY A 172 0.21 -10.26 -14.69
C GLY A 172 -1.30 -10.47 -14.70
N PHE A 173 -1.81 -11.53 -14.09
CA PHE A 173 -3.25 -11.77 -14.04
C PHE A 173 -3.70 -12.37 -12.71
N LEU A 174 -5.01 -12.30 -12.50
CA LEU A 174 -5.68 -12.82 -11.31
C LEU A 174 -6.97 -13.50 -11.78
N VAL A 175 -7.27 -14.67 -11.22
CA VAL A 175 -8.46 -15.44 -11.60
C VAL A 175 -9.52 -15.33 -10.52
N VAL A 176 -10.73 -15.01 -10.93
CA VAL A 176 -11.87 -14.86 -10.02
C VAL A 176 -13.02 -15.78 -10.43
N ASN A 177 -13.75 -16.23 -9.42
CA ASN A 177 -15.03 -16.90 -9.62
C ASN A 177 -16.13 -15.84 -9.56
N TRP A 178 -16.41 -15.22 -10.70
CA TRP A 178 -17.32 -14.08 -10.78
C TRP A 178 -18.11 -14.12 -12.07
N ASP A 179 -19.36 -13.73 -12.00
CA ASP A 179 -20.23 -13.68 -13.17
C ASP A 179 -19.91 -12.44 -14.00
N PRO A 180 -19.50 -12.60 -15.27
CA PRO A 180 -19.17 -11.46 -16.13
C PRO A 180 -20.33 -10.49 -16.34
N ASP A 181 -21.55 -10.97 -16.18
CA ASP A 181 -22.75 -10.16 -16.40
C ASP A 181 -23.26 -9.48 -15.14
N PHE A 182 -22.64 -9.79 -14.01
CA PHE A 182 -23.02 -9.23 -12.72
C PHE A 182 -22.69 -7.75 -12.61
#